data_06e6266979c9dbd04fe0bfbc8713dd2b
#
_entry.id   06e6266979c9dbd04fe0bfbc8713dd2b
#
_cell.length_a   1.000
_cell.length_b   1.000
_cell.length_c   1.000
_cell.angle_alpha   90.00
_cell.angle_beta   90.00
_cell.angle_gamma   90.00
#
_symmetry.space_group_name_H-M   'P 1'
#
loop_
_entity.id
_entity.type
_entity.pdbx_description
1 polymer ?
#
loop_
_entity_poly.entity_id
_entity_poly.type
_entity_poly.pdbx_seq_one_letter_code
_entity_poly.pdbx_strand_id
1 'polypeptide(L)'
;MRCKICKTEIKKCFSEKIMRKYDIDYFHCSNCDFVQTEEPYWLDEAYSRPINLSDTGYMTRNLFYSKRLTILLYLLFGKNGRYLDYAAGYGIFVRLMRDIGFDFFWDDKYTQNLFSSGFEWDQNSDIDAITLFEVFEHFGDPINEIKNLLKISDTLIFSNDLHPNPLPKPKDWWYYGLDHGQHIAFYSRKTFELIAKKFDLNYYSITPSFHILSKK
;
A
#
# COMPACT_ATOMS: atom_id res chain seq x y z
N MET A 1 -15.24 6.70 -17.93
CA MET A 1 -14.88 6.42 -16.52
C MET A 1 -14.13 7.62 -15.95
N ARG A 2 -14.11 7.81 -14.60
CA ARG A 2 -13.37 8.90 -13.96
C ARG A 2 -12.22 8.35 -13.09
N CYS A 3 -11.13 9.07 -13.09
CA CYS A 3 -9.96 8.77 -12.26
C CYS A 3 -10.32 8.78 -10.76
N LYS A 4 -9.96 7.72 -10.04
CA LYS A 4 -10.23 7.60 -8.61
C LYS A 4 -9.46 8.64 -7.76
N ILE A 5 -8.32 9.17 -8.27
CA ILE A 5 -7.52 10.20 -7.59
C ILE A 5 -8.02 11.62 -7.86
N CYS A 6 -8.05 12.05 -9.12
CA CYS A 6 -8.29 13.47 -9.49
C CYS A 6 -9.65 13.75 -10.14
N LYS A 7 -10.47 12.71 -10.34
CA LYS A 7 -11.82 12.76 -10.93
C LYS A 7 -11.86 13.21 -12.40
N THR A 8 -10.72 13.40 -13.06
CA THR A 8 -10.63 13.68 -14.50
C THR A 8 -11.13 12.47 -15.30
N GLU A 9 -11.69 12.68 -16.47
CA GLU A 9 -12.07 11.61 -17.39
C GLU A 9 -10.83 10.85 -17.85
N ILE A 10 -10.92 9.51 -17.86
CA ILE A 10 -9.81 8.62 -18.17
C ILE A 10 -10.12 7.74 -19.38
N LYS A 11 -9.05 7.34 -20.08
CA LYS A 11 -9.14 6.50 -21.27
C LYS A 11 -8.59 5.11 -20.99
N LYS A 12 -9.20 4.11 -21.60
CA LYS A 12 -8.68 2.75 -21.64
C LYS A 12 -7.31 2.75 -22.31
N CYS A 13 -6.32 2.12 -21.67
CA CYS A 13 -4.96 2.01 -22.21
C CYS A 13 -4.65 0.60 -22.73
N PHE A 14 -5.17 -0.43 -22.10
CA PHE A 14 -5.07 -1.82 -22.55
C PHE A 14 -6.11 -2.71 -21.85
N SER A 15 -6.21 -3.96 -22.31
CA SER A 15 -6.91 -5.04 -21.61
C SER A 15 -5.93 -6.17 -21.40
N GLU A 16 -6.09 -6.93 -20.34
CA GLU A 16 -5.28 -8.12 -20.07
C GLU A 16 -6.08 -9.14 -19.28
N LYS A 17 -5.68 -10.40 -19.40
CA LYS A 17 -6.28 -11.51 -18.67
C LYS A 17 -5.60 -11.68 -17.32
N ILE A 18 -6.40 -11.61 -16.24
CA ILE A 18 -5.94 -11.88 -14.88
C ILE A 18 -6.48 -13.22 -14.37
N MET A 19 -5.76 -13.82 -13.42
CA MET A 19 -6.10 -15.13 -12.83
C MET A 19 -6.35 -16.22 -13.90
N ARG A 20 -5.84 -15.99 -15.13
CA ARG A 20 -6.09 -16.82 -16.34
C ARG A 20 -7.57 -16.96 -16.72
N LYS A 21 -8.44 -16.13 -16.14
CA LYS A 21 -9.90 -16.29 -16.19
C LYS A 21 -10.61 -15.02 -16.65
N TYR A 22 -10.26 -13.85 -16.10
CA TYR A 22 -10.98 -12.60 -16.30
C TYR A 22 -10.24 -11.70 -17.29
N ASP A 23 -10.90 -11.28 -18.36
CA ASP A 23 -10.41 -10.23 -19.27
C ASP A 23 -10.84 -8.89 -18.71
N ILE A 24 -9.89 -8.06 -18.25
CA ILE A 24 -10.15 -6.78 -17.59
C ILE A 24 -9.52 -5.61 -18.34
N ASP A 25 -10.13 -4.45 -18.18
CA ASP A 25 -9.69 -3.20 -18.76
C ASP A 25 -8.90 -2.35 -17.77
N TYR A 26 -7.78 -1.79 -18.23
CA TYR A 26 -6.97 -0.83 -17.50
C TYR A 26 -7.14 0.56 -18.09
N PHE A 27 -7.20 1.57 -17.22
CA PHE A 27 -7.44 2.96 -17.56
C PHE A 27 -6.34 3.86 -17.01
N HIS A 28 -5.81 4.73 -17.86
CA HIS A 28 -4.76 5.67 -17.53
C HIS A 28 -5.29 7.09 -17.44
N CYS A 29 -4.85 7.83 -16.44
CA CYS A 29 -5.17 9.24 -16.22
C CYS A 29 -4.01 10.13 -16.70
N SER A 30 -4.17 10.82 -17.81
CA SER A 30 -3.16 11.76 -18.32
C SER A 30 -2.91 12.98 -17.41
N ASN A 31 -3.88 13.30 -16.52
CA ASN A 31 -3.72 14.42 -15.60
C ASN A 31 -2.81 14.11 -14.41
N CYS A 32 -3.02 12.98 -13.70
CA CYS A 32 -2.25 12.61 -12.51
C CYS A 32 -1.39 11.37 -12.69
N ASP A 33 -1.40 10.78 -13.87
CA ASP A 33 -0.61 9.61 -14.24
C ASP A 33 -0.95 8.34 -13.43
N PHE A 34 -2.14 8.28 -12.84
CA PHE A 34 -2.66 7.12 -12.14
C PHE A 34 -3.23 6.09 -13.12
N VAL A 35 -2.96 4.82 -12.89
CA VAL A 35 -3.58 3.71 -13.63
C VAL A 35 -4.48 2.93 -12.68
N GLN A 36 -5.66 2.60 -13.14
CA GLN A 36 -6.65 1.81 -12.40
C GLN A 36 -7.29 0.76 -13.30
N THR A 37 -7.76 -0.32 -12.71
CA THR A 37 -8.62 -1.27 -13.42
C THR A 37 -10.03 -0.71 -13.58
N GLU A 38 -10.85 -1.37 -14.39
CA GLU A 38 -12.31 -1.25 -14.29
C GLU A 38 -12.80 -1.61 -12.88
N GLU A 39 -14.10 -1.52 -12.61
CA GLU A 39 -14.63 -1.90 -11.28
C GLU A 39 -14.32 -3.39 -11.02
N PRO A 40 -13.62 -3.69 -9.92
CA PRO A 40 -13.00 -5.00 -9.73
C PRO A 40 -13.98 -6.04 -9.16
N TYR A 41 -14.83 -6.60 -9.99
CA TYR A 41 -15.86 -7.60 -9.65
C TYR A 41 -15.32 -8.99 -9.29
N TRP A 42 -14.04 -9.24 -9.51
CA TRP A 42 -13.34 -10.51 -9.23
C TRP A 42 -12.67 -10.58 -7.86
N LEU A 43 -12.67 -9.50 -7.08
CA LEU A 43 -11.87 -9.41 -5.85
C LEU A 43 -12.27 -10.45 -4.79
N ASP A 44 -13.53 -10.83 -4.69
CA ASP A 44 -13.97 -11.86 -3.74
C ASP A 44 -13.24 -13.19 -4.00
N GLU A 45 -13.04 -13.56 -5.27
CA GLU A 45 -12.26 -14.74 -5.64
C GLU A 45 -10.76 -14.52 -5.41
N ALA A 46 -10.22 -13.35 -5.78
CA ALA A 46 -8.81 -13.00 -5.60
C ALA A 46 -8.40 -12.99 -4.11
N TYR A 47 -9.30 -12.63 -3.21
CA TYR A 47 -9.09 -12.62 -1.75
C TYR A 47 -9.59 -13.87 -1.04
N SER A 48 -10.03 -14.90 -1.75
CA SER A 48 -10.32 -16.20 -1.12
C SER A 48 -9.13 -16.77 -0.33
N ARG A 49 -7.90 -16.33 -0.69
CA ARG A 49 -6.66 -16.51 0.05
C ARG A 49 -5.95 -15.15 0.12
N PRO A 50 -6.05 -14.40 1.23
CA PRO A 50 -5.46 -13.06 1.36
C PRO A 50 -3.97 -13.01 1.06
N ILE A 51 -3.21 -14.01 1.54
CA ILE A 51 -1.81 -14.22 1.18
C ILE A 51 -1.75 -15.33 0.13
N ASN A 52 -1.42 -14.97 -1.10
CA ASN A 52 -1.43 -15.89 -2.22
C ASN A 52 -0.12 -16.72 -2.31
N LEU A 53 -0.17 -17.84 -3.04
CA LEU A 53 0.97 -18.74 -3.17
C LEU A 53 2.14 -18.16 -3.99
N SER A 54 1.90 -17.12 -4.78
CA SER A 54 2.95 -16.46 -5.57
C SER A 54 3.78 -15.49 -4.74
N ASP A 55 3.33 -15.12 -3.52
CA ASP A 55 4.07 -14.27 -2.61
C ASP A 55 5.22 -15.01 -1.90
N THR A 56 6.25 -15.34 -2.66
CA THR A 56 7.45 -16.02 -2.16
C THR A 56 8.45 -15.08 -1.50
N GLY A 57 8.23 -13.76 -1.57
CA GLY A 57 9.07 -12.72 -0.96
C GLY A 57 8.66 -12.28 0.44
N TYR A 58 7.58 -12.80 1.00
CA TYR A 58 6.94 -12.31 2.22
C TYR A 58 7.90 -12.13 3.41
N MET A 59 8.68 -13.15 3.79
CA MET A 59 9.66 -13.06 4.87
C MET A 59 10.80 -12.09 4.56
N THR A 60 11.33 -12.14 3.35
CA THR A 60 12.45 -11.28 2.92
C THR A 60 12.05 -9.80 2.95
N ARG A 61 10.83 -9.45 2.48
CA ARG A 61 10.30 -8.09 2.55
C ARG A 61 10.15 -7.60 3.99
N ASN A 62 9.56 -8.40 4.87
CA ASN A 62 9.42 -8.05 6.28
C ASN A 62 10.76 -7.76 6.95
N LEU A 63 11.78 -8.61 6.73
CA LEU A 63 13.13 -8.41 7.23
C LEU A 63 13.82 -7.18 6.61
N PHE A 64 13.60 -6.91 5.34
CA PHE A 64 14.16 -5.77 4.65
C PHE A 64 13.60 -4.45 5.16
N TYR A 65 12.26 -4.35 5.30
CA TYR A 65 11.62 -3.14 5.80
C TYR A 65 11.87 -2.93 7.30
N SER A 66 11.90 -3.98 8.12
CA SER A 66 12.18 -3.83 9.56
C SER A 66 13.54 -3.16 9.81
N LYS A 67 14.58 -3.56 9.10
CA LYS A 67 15.93 -2.96 9.23
C LYS A 67 15.96 -1.49 8.82
N ARG A 68 15.31 -1.14 7.71
CA ARG A 68 15.28 0.25 7.21
C ARG A 68 14.43 1.14 8.08
N LEU A 69 13.26 0.65 8.47
CA LEU A 69 12.32 1.40 9.28
C LEU A 69 12.89 1.67 10.68
N THR A 70 13.65 0.75 11.25
CA THR A 70 14.34 0.95 12.53
C THR A 70 15.12 2.27 12.58
N ILE A 71 15.94 2.50 11.56
CA ILE A 71 16.76 3.74 11.48
C ILE A 71 15.86 4.95 11.30
N LEU A 72 14.90 4.87 10.39
CA LEU A 72 13.99 5.97 10.06
C LEU A 72 13.14 6.39 11.26
N LEU A 73 12.50 5.44 11.95
CA LEU A 73 11.66 5.73 13.11
C LEU A 73 12.46 6.31 14.27
N TYR A 74 13.65 5.77 14.52
CA TYR A 74 14.53 6.30 15.54
C TYR A 74 14.90 7.76 15.30
N LEU A 75 15.18 8.12 14.06
CA LEU A 75 15.51 9.50 13.66
C LEU A 75 14.30 10.45 13.72
N LEU A 76 13.11 9.99 13.34
CA LEU A 76 11.91 10.84 13.26
C LEU A 76 11.16 10.96 14.58
N PHE A 77 11.10 9.89 15.38
CA PHE A 77 10.24 9.80 16.57
C PHE A 77 10.98 9.38 17.85
N GLY A 78 12.27 9.02 17.77
CA GLY A 78 13.01 8.49 18.90
C GLY A 78 12.55 7.07 19.28
N LYS A 79 12.70 6.71 20.58
CA LYS A 79 12.37 5.37 21.07
C LYS A 79 10.91 5.19 21.52
N ASN A 80 10.20 6.27 21.77
CA ASN A 80 8.91 6.26 22.46
C ASN A 80 7.72 6.41 21.51
N GLY A 81 7.94 6.34 20.20
CA GLY A 81 6.88 6.41 19.20
C GLY A 81 5.99 5.16 19.23
N ARG A 82 4.72 5.35 18.89
CA ARG A 82 3.71 4.28 18.75
C ARG A 82 3.30 4.15 17.29
N TYR A 83 3.27 2.93 16.79
CA TYR A 83 3.16 2.67 15.37
C TYR A 83 2.08 1.64 15.07
N LEU A 84 1.37 1.82 13.98
CA LEU A 84 0.37 0.88 13.49
C LEU A 84 0.86 0.27 12.18
N ASP A 85 0.89 -1.06 12.10
CA ASP A 85 1.02 -1.77 10.83
C ASP A 85 -0.39 -2.07 10.30
N TYR A 86 -0.80 -1.36 9.25
CA TYR A 86 -2.13 -1.46 8.64
C TYR A 86 -2.10 -2.50 7.52
N ALA A 87 -3.09 -3.38 7.49
CA ALA A 87 -3.10 -4.58 6.66
C ALA A 87 -1.88 -5.48 6.94
N ALA A 88 -1.61 -5.71 8.23
CA ALA A 88 -0.40 -6.31 8.77
C ALA A 88 -0.22 -7.81 8.48
N GLY A 89 -1.14 -8.43 7.74
CA GLY A 89 -1.10 -9.84 7.41
C GLY A 89 -1.05 -10.70 8.67
N TYR A 90 -0.19 -11.70 8.70
CA TYR A 90 -0.03 -12.58 9.86
C TYR A 90 0.71 -11.95 11.05
N GLY A 91 1.11 -10.68 10.99
CA GLY A 91 1.75 -9.96 12.09
C GLY A 91 3.26 -10.17 12.21
N ILE A 92 3.91 -10.64 11.16
CA ILE A 92 5.38 -10.88 11.16
C ILE A 92 6.13 -9.55 11.30
N PHE A 93 5.74 -8.51 10.56
CA PHE A 93 6.40 -7.21 10.63
C PHE A 93 6.26 -6.58 12.02
N VAL A 94 5.06 -6.58 12.57
CA VAL A 94 4.80 -6.12 13.95
C VAL A 94 5.71 -6.85 14.94
N ARG A 95 5.80 -8.18 14.84
CA ARG A 95 6.67 -8.98 15.72
C ARG A 95 8.13 -8.58 15.60
N LEU A 96 8.66 -8.45 14.40
CA LEU A 96 10.03 -8.03 14.17
C LEU A 96 10.33 -6.65 14.77
N MET A 97 9.42 -5.70 14.64
CA MET A 97 9.60 -4.35 15.18
C MET A 97 9.52 -4.33 16.71
N ARG A 98 8.64 -5.15 17.31
CA ARG A 98 8.57 -5.32 18.76
C ARG A 98 9.81 -6.01 19.35
N ASP A 99 10.35 -6.98 18.68
CA ASP A 99 11.61 -7.64 19.09
C ASP A 99 12.82 -6.67 19.06
N ILE A 100 12.77 -5.62 18.22
CA ILE A 100 13.74 -4.52 18.19
C ILE A 100 13.50 -3.51 19.32
N GLY A 101 12.28 -3.46 19.87
CA GLY A 101 11.89 -2.58 21.00
C GLY A 101 11.02 -1.39 20.61
N PHE A 102 10.41 -1.38 19.43
CA PHE A 102 9.41 -0.37 19.03
C PHE A 102 8.00 -0.80 19.43
N ASP A 103 7.14 0.15 19.78
CA ASP A 103 5.76 -0.10 20.16
C ASP A 103 4.84 -0.15 18.93
N PHE A 104 4.81 -1.32 18.27
CA PHE A 104 4.00 -1.59 17.09
C PHE A 104 2.70 -2.31 17.42
N PHE A 105 1.62 -1.89 16.75
CA PHE A 105 0.30 -2.51 16.81
C PHE A 105 -0.07 -3.14 15.47
N TRP A 106 -0.87 -4.18 15.53
CA TRP A 106 -1.40 -4.93 14.39
C TRP A 106 -2.85 -4.51 14.09
N ASP A 107 -3.16 -4.30 12.82
CA ASP A 107 -4.53 -4.19 12.31
C ASP A 107 -4.62 -4.83 10.93
N ASP A 108 -5.55 -5.77 10.75
CA ASP A 108 -5.83 -6.40 9.46
C ASP A 108 -7.27 -6.91 9.42
N LYS A 109 -7.96 -6.61 8.33
CA LYS A 109 -9.36 -6.99 8.14
C LYS A 109 -9.54 -8.42 7.64
N TYR A 110 -8.56 -8.95 6.93
CA TYR A 110 -8.71 -10.17 6.13
C TYR A 110 -7.91 -11.36 6.65
N THR A 111 -6.92 -11.12 7.49
CA THR A 111 -6.03 -12.15 8.02
C THR A 111 -6.16 -12.34 9.51
N GLN A 112 -5.64 -13.46 10.00
CA GLN A 112 -5.52 -13.75 11.42
C GLN A 112 -4.16 -13.30 11.93
N ASN A 113 -4.11 -12.65 13.10
CA ASN A 113 -2.86 -12.35 13.79
C ASN A 113 -2.24 -13.64 14.36
N LEU A 114 -1.18 -14.13 13.74
CA LEU A 114 -0.51 -15.37 14.14
C LEU A 114 0.78 -15.14 14.93
N PHE A 115 1.51 -14.06 14.64
CA PHE A 115 2.85 -13.82 15.17
C PHE A 115 2.94 -12.68 16.19
N SER A 116 1.94 -11.81 16.25
CA SER A 116 1.90 -10.65 17.13
C SER A 116 0.63 -10.60 17.99
N SER A 117 0.09 -11.76 18.37
CA SER A 117 -1.08 -11.87 19.23
C SER A 117 -0.87 -11.13 20.56
N GLY A 118 -1.87 -10.35 20.98
CA GLY A 118 -1.81 -9.45 22.12
C GLY A 118 -1.30 -8.04 21.81
N PHE A 119 -0.98 -7.75 20.54
CA PHE A 119 -0.57 -6.43 20.08
C PHE A 119 -1.55 -5.86 19.02
N GLU A 120 -2.79 -6.28 19.08
CA GLU A 120 -3.87 -5.70 18.27
C GLU A 120 -4.11 -4.24 18.67
N TRP A 121 -4.34 -3.37 17.68
CA TRP A 121 -4.67 -1.98 17.95
C TRP A 121 -6.08 -1.84 18.52
N ASP A 122 -6.20 -1.13 19.63
CA ASP A 122 -7.46 -0.90 20.35
C ASP A 122 -8.34 0.23 19.78
N GLN A 123 -7.90 0.83 18.66
CA GLN A 123 -8.52 1.97 17.97
C GLN A 123 -8.60 3.28 18.79
N ASN A 124 -8.07 3.31 20.00
CA ASN A 124 -8.10 4.48 20.89
C ASN A 124 -6.70 5.04 21.18
N SER A 125 -5.67 4.26 20.93
CA SER A 125 -4.30 4.66 21.18
C SER A 125 -3.81 5.65 20.11
N ASP A 126 -3.14 6.72 20.52
CA ASP A 126 -2.47 7.65 19.60
C ASP A 126 -1.38 6.92 18.80
N ILE A 127 -1.29 7.21 17.51
CA ILE A 127 -0.35 6.59 16.57
C ILE A 127 0.49 7.68 15.91
N ASP A 128 1.81 7.61 16.06
CA ASP A 128 2.76 8.56 15.47
C ASP A 128 2.97 8.33 13.96
N ALA A 129 2.98 7.06 13.52
CA ALA A 129 3.04 6.72 12.11
C ALA A 129 2.37 5.39 11.82
N ILE A 130 1.79 5.28 10.60
CA ILE A 130 1.20 4.05 10.07
C ILE A 130 2.12 3.49 9.01
N THR A 131 2.40 2.19 9.07
CA THR A 131 3.07 1.44 8.00
C THR A 131 2.05 0.74 7.11
N LEU A 132 2.29 0.76 5.78
CA LEU A 132 1.42 0.16 4.77
C LEU A 132 2.30 -0.52 3.70
N PHE A 133 2.75 -1.74 3.97
CA PHE A 133 3.62 -2.46 3.06
C PHE A 133 2.82 -3.39 2.15
N GLU A 134 2.91 -3.17 0.81
CA GLU A 134 2.11 -3.88 -0.19
C GLU A 134 0.60 -3.70 0.05
N VAL A 135 0.15 -2.42 0.12
CA VAL A 135 -1.24 -2.10 0.47
C VAL A 135 -1.89 -1.12 -0.52
N PHE A 136 -1.17 -0.09 -0.95
CA PHE A 136 -1.73 0.97 -1.81
C PHE A 136 -2.30 0.45 -3.13
N GLU A 137 -1.66 -0.54 -3.73
CA GLU A 137 -2.08 -1.20 -4.97
C GLU A 137 -3.41 -1.94 -4.88
N HIS A 138 -3.87 -2.18 -3.65
CA HIS A 138 -5.14 -2.86 -3.35
C HIS A 138 -6.30 -1.89 -3.08
N PHE A 139 -6.06 -0.58 -3.00
CA PHE A 139 -7.11 0.38 -2.66
C PHE A 139 -8.14 0.55 -3.77
N GLY A 140 -9.39 0.18 -3.49
CA GLY A 140 -10.52 0.40 -4.37
C GLY A 140 -10.94 1.88 -4.49
N ASP A 141 -10.84 2.64 -3.39
CA ASP A 141 -11.00 4.10 -3.32
C ASP A 141 -9.82 4.72 -2.55
N PRO A 142 -8.68 4.96 -3.22
CA PRO A 142 -7.47 5.43 -2.55
C PRO A 142 -7.65 6.73 -1.77
N ILE A 143 -8.46 7.66 -2.26
CA ILE A 143 -8.67 8.95 -1.61
C ILE A 143 -9.42 8.79 -0.28
N ASN A 144 -10.42 7.93 -0.24
CA ASN A 144 -11.17 7.69 0.99
C ASN A 144 -10.34 6.88 2.00
N GLU A 145 -9.57 5.88 1.54
CA GLU A 145 -8.68 5.12 2.40
C GLU A 145 -7.61 6.02 3.04
N ILE A 146 -6.90 6.83 2.25
CA ILE A 146 -5.92 7.79 2.77
C ILE A 146 -6.57 8.76 3.76
N LYS A 147 -7.76 9.29 3.44
CA LYS A 147 -8.49 10.19 4.35
C LYS A 147 -8.80 9.52 5.70
N ASN A 148 -9.13 8.24 5.72
CA ASN A 148 -9.40 7.51 6.95
C ASN A 148 -8.12 7.24 7.74
N LEU A 149 -7.04 6.85 7.08
CA LEU A 149 -5.72 6.68 7.71
C LEU A 149 -5.20 7.97 8.34
N LEU A 150 -5.41 9.12 7.67
CA LEU A 150 -5.01 10.44 8.19
C LEU A 150 -5.84 10.93 9.39
N LYS A 151 -6.92 10.25 9.76
CA LYS A 151 -7.60 10.50 11.05
C LYS A 151 -6.87 9.83 12.21
N ILE A 152 -6.04 8.82 11.92
CA ILE A 152 -5.29 8.03 12.90
C ILE A 152 -3.89 8.61 13.09
N SER A 153 -3.20 8.95 11.99
CA SER A 153 -1.86 9.52 12.04
C SER A 153 -1.60 10.46 10.86
N ASP A 154 -0.82 11.50 11.10
CA ASP A 154 -0.36 12.46 10.09
C ASP A 154 0.84 11.93 9.26
N THR A 155 1.30 10.70 9.51
CA THR A 155 2.46 10.10 8.84
C THR A 155 2.14 8.70 8.35
N LEU A 156 2.20 8.51 7.03
CA LEU A 156 2.04 7.23 6.35
C LEU A 156 3.38 6.82 5.73
N ILE A 157 3.91 5.67 6.11
CA ILE A 157 5.15 5.09 5.59
C ILE A 157 4.79 3.83 4.82
N PHE A 158 5.09 3.77 3.53
CA PHE A 158 4.53 2.71 2.69
C PHE A 158 5.48 2.21 1.62
N SER A 159 5.23 0.98 1.17
CA SER A 159 5.79 0.47 -0.08
C SER A 159 4.81 0.62 -1.23
N ASN A 160 5.32 0.89 -2.40
CA ASN A 160 4.60 0.82 -3.66
C ASN A 160 5.59 0.94 -4.83
N ASP A 161 5.58 0.00 -5.76
CA ASP A 161 6.39 0.13 -6.97
C ASP A 161 5.74 1.13 -7.93
N LEU A 162 6.42 2.24 -8.15
CA LEU A 162 5.96 3.27 -9.08
C LEU A 162 6.06 2.76 -10.52
N HIS A 163 4.98 2.88 -11.29
CA HIS A 163 5.07 2.53 -12.70
C HIS A 163 6.02 3.46 -13.45
N PRO A 164 6.85 2.92 -14.34
CA PRO A 164 7.78 3.72 -15.15
C PRO A 164 7.05 4.51 -16.23
N ASN A 165 7.74 5.48 -16.82
CA ASN A 165 7.31 6.18 -18.00
C ASN A 165 8.30 5.86 -19.16
N PRO A 166 7.85 5.32 -20.31
CA PRO A 166 6.45 5.07 -20.68
C PRO A 166 5.80 3.95 -19.86
N LEU A 167 4.44 3.99 -19.77
CA LEU A 167 3.66 2.97 -19.08
C LEU A 167 3.96 1.58 -19.66
N PRO A 168 4.39 0.60 -18.86
CA PRO A 168 4.76 -0.72 -19.34
C PRO A 168 3.51 -1.51 -19.79
N LYS A 169 3.69 -2.43 -20.72
CA LYS A 169 2.64 -3.40 -21.03
C LYS A 169 2.45 -4.37 -19.87
N PRO A 170 1.26 -4.97 -19.71
CA PRO A 170 0.98 -5.84 -18.58
C PRO A 170 1.99 -6.99 -18.36
N LYS A 171 2.49 -7.58 -19.45
CA LYS A 171 3.46 -8.70 -19.39
C LYS A 171 4.90 -8.25 -19.12
N ASP A 172 5.19 -6.95 -19.24
CA ASP A 172 6.53 -6.39 -19.08
C ASP A 172 6.79 -5.85 -17.67
N TRP A 173 5.76 -5.84 -16.81
CA TRP A 173 5.87 -5.36 -15.44
C TRP A 173 5.12 -6.27 -14.47
N TRP A 174 5.87 -6.99 -13.66
CA TRP A 174 5.37 -7.99 -12.71
C TRP A 174 4.34 -7.44 -11.72
N TYR A 175 4.45 -6.15 -11.39
CA TYR A 175 3.61 -5.48 -10.38
C TYR A 175 2.13 -5.38 -10.77
N TYR A 176 1.77 -5.62 -12.04
CA TYR A 176 0.36 -5.76 -12.40
C TYR A 176 -0.33 -6.96 -11.74
N GLY A 177 0.43 -7.91 -11.21
CA GLY A 177 -0.10 -9.01 -10.42
C GLY A 177 -1.09 -9.90 -11.16
N LEU A 178 -0.85 -10.16 -12.45
CA LEU A 178 -1.81 -10.83 -13.34
C LEU A 178 -2.24 -12.21 -12.84
N ASP A 179 -1.37 -12.93 -12.14
CA ASP A 179 -1.66 -14.28 -11.66
C ASP A 179 -2.62 -14.29 -10.46
N HIS A 180 -2.62 -13.26 -9.61
CA HIS A 180 -3.45 -13.20 -8.40
C HIS A 180 -4.60 -12.19 -8.49
N GLY A 181 -4.51 -11.18 -9.37
CA GLY A 181 -5.59 -10.22 -9.62
C GLY A 181 -5.93 -9.27 -8.47
N GLN A 182 -5.09 -9.17 -7.44
CA GLN A 182 -5.33 -8.32 -6.26
C GLN A 182 -4.89 -6.86 -6.46
N HIS A 183 -3.96 -6.60 -7.41
CA HIS A 183 -3.50 -5.25 -7.72
C HIS A 183 -4.46 -4.57 -8.70
N ILE A 184 -5.07 -3.48 -8.27
CA ILE A 184 -6.09 -2.74 -9.01
C ILE A 184 -5.79 -1.25 -9.15
N ALA A 185 -4.72 -0.76 -8.50
CA ALA A 185 -4.34 0.65 -8.42
C ALA A 185 -2.82 0.79 -8.60
N PHE A 186 -2.38 1.60 -9.57
CA PHE A 186 -0.96 1.73 -9.91
C PHE A 186 -0.58 3.21 -9.94
N TYR A 187 0.45 3.55 -9.20
CA TYR A 187 0.82 4.92 -8.92
C TYR A 187 2.11 5.31 -9.63
N SER A 188 2.20 6.57 -10.00
CA SER A 188 3.46 7.22 -10.37
C SER A 188 3.89 8.21 -9.28
N ARG A 189 5.10 8.75 -9.40
CA ARG A 189 5.54 9.87 -8.57
C ARG A 189 4.54 11.04 -8.63
N LYS A 190 4.09 11.40 -9.84
CA LYS A 190 3.12 12.48 -10.07
C LYS A 190 1.79 12.23 -9.35
N THR A 191 1.36 10.96 -9.27
CA THR A 191 0.15 10.58 -8.53
C THR A 191 0.31 10.89 -7.04
N PHE A 192 1.42 10.47 -6.42
CA PHE A 192 1.65 10.72 -4.98
C PHE A 192 1.90 12.20 -4.67
N GLU A 193 2.56 12.95 -5.55
CA GLU A 193 2.71 14.40 -5.42
C GLU A 193 1.35 15.12 -5.42
N LEU A 194 0.42 14.66 -6.27
CA LEU A 194 -0.95 15.21 -6.30
C LEU A 194 -1.75 14.81 -5.04
N ILE A 195 -1.61 13.57 -4.56
CA ILE A 195 -2.20 13.11 -3.30
C ILE A 195 -1.67 13.95 -2.13
N ALA A 196 -0.35 14.15 -2.05
CA ALA A 196 0.27 14.96 -1.03
C ALA A 196 -0.29 16.39 -1.03
N LYS A 197 -0.34 17.04 -2.19
CA LYS A 197 -0.95 18.36 -2.34
C LYS A 197 -2.42 18.41 -1.89
N LYS A 198 -3.19 17.36 -2.20
CA LYS A 198 -4.63 17.29 -1.87
C LYS A 198 -4.88 17.23 -0.35
N PHE A 199 -3.99 16.59 0.40
CA PHE A 199 -4.11 16.40 1.85
C PHE A 199 -3.20 17.31 2.68
N ASP A 200 -2.53 18.27 2.04
CA ASP A 200 -1.56 19.17 2.68
C ASP A 200 -0.43 18.39 3.39
N LEU A 201 0.18 17.47 2.65
CA LEU A 201 1.28 16.60 3.09
C LEU A 201 2.53 16.86 2.26
N ASN A 202 3.68 16.53 2.82
CA ASN A 202 4.92 16.34 2.08
C ASN A 202 5.03 14.89 1.58
N TYR A 203 5.55 14.71 0.36
CA TYR A 203 5.83 13.40 -0.22
C TYR A 203 7.33 13.19 -0.35
N TYR A 204 7.83 12.12 0.24
CA TYR A 204 9.23 11.71 0.16
C TYR A 204 9.32 10.31 -0.47
N SER A 205 10.19 10.16 -1.47
CA SER A 205 10.51 8.88 -2.09
C SER A 205 11.94 8.52 -1.70
N ILE A 206 12.09 7.62 -0.74
CA ILE A 206 13.39 7.22 -0.17
C ILE A 206 14.11 6.26 -1.11
N THR A 207 13.36 5.32 -1.69
CA THR A 207 13.81 4.44 -2.78
C THR A 207 12.70 4.36 -3.83
N PRO A 208 12.91 3.70 -4.99
CA PRO A 208 11.84 3.53 -5.99
C PRO A 208 10.56 2.86 -5.48
N SER A 209 10.65 2.11 -4.38
CA SER A 209 9.51 1.37 -3.79
C SER A 209 9.25 1.68 -2.32
N PHE A 210 9.89 2.71 -1.73
CA PHE A 210 9.68 3.05 -0.31
C PHE A 210 9.45 4.55 -0.15
N HIS A 211 8.30 4.92 0.41
CA HIS A 211 7.77 6.27 0.37
C HIS A 211 7.20 6.71 1.72
N ILE A 212 7.07 8.04 1.88
CA ILE A 212 6.45 8.65 3.04
C ILE A 212 5.51 9.77 2.57
N LEU A 213 4.33 9.83 3.16
CA LEU A 213 3.44 10.99 3.16
C LEU A 213 3.33 11.50 4.59
N SER A 214 3.68 12.77 4.85
CA SER A 214 3.68 13.31 6.22
C SER A 214 3.43 14.81 6.24
N LYS A 215 2.82 15.30 7.31
CA LYS A 215 2.73 16.75 7.61
C LYS A 215 4.04 17.33 8.16
N LYS A 216 4.94 16.46 8.60
CA LYS A 216 6.25 16.85 9.16
C LYS A 216 7.29 17.04 8.08
#